data_5488812782019ef31e82fef09dec7f5e
#
_entry.id   5488812782019ef31e82fef09dec7f5e
#
_cell.length_a   1.000
_cell.length_b   1.000
_cell.length_c   1.000
_cell.angle_alpha   90.00
_cell.angle_beta   90.00
_cell.angle_gamma   90.00
#
_symmetry.space_group_name_H-M   'P 1'
#
loop_
_entity.id
_entity.type
_entity.pdbx_description
1 polymer ?
#
loop_
_entity_poly.entity_id
_entity_poly.type
_entity_poly.pdbx_seq_one_letter_code
_entity_poly.pdbx_strand_id
1 'polypeptide(L)'
;MQHAGVVTARRSKMETAEKTAVLSILTNLLLVAINTGLAVATGSLAIKANAVHSLSDIVSSVIILLGIKISQRSSPAFPYGLYKLENLVALSSSLLIFYAGYEICREVFGGAQPQLTAIPLAVLGIILSILINWAFSRYELKKGEETGSPSLIADARHNWTDMLSSLVILCALAGDAIGFAIDR
;
A
#
# COMPACT_ATOMS: atom_id res chain seq x y z
N MET A 1 5.19 25.65 -34.59
CA MET A 1 6.10 25.45 -33.45
C MET A 1 5.38 25.15 -32.11
N GLN A 2 4.20 25.71 -31.82
CA GLN A 2 3.47 25.47 -30.56
C GLN A 2 3.01 24.01 -30.34
N HIS A 3 2.59 23.28 -31.38
CA HIS A 3 2.14 21.90 -31.23
C HIS A 3 3.24 20.91 -30.79
N ALA A 4 4.48 21.10 -31.25
CA ALA A 4 5.59 20.22 -30.86
C ALA A 4 5.93 20.36 -29.36
N GLY A 5 5.88 21.57 -28.79
CA GLY A 5 6.14 21.81 -27.38
C GLY A 5 5.09 21.18 -26.46
N VAL A 6 3.81 21.22 -26.83
CA VAL A 6 2.71 20.61 -26.05
C VAL A 6 2.82 19.08 -26.04
N VAL A 7 3.16 18.47 -27.18
CA VAL A 7 3.34 17.00 -27.26
C VAL A 7 4.53 16.54 -26.41
N THR A 8 5.64 17.26 -26.44
CA THR A 8 6.84 16.92 -25.66
C THR A 8 6.58 17.06 -24.16
N ALA A 9 5.90 18.13 -23.73
CA ALA A 9 5.53 18.33 -22.33
C ALA A 9 4.58 17.23 -21.81
N ARG A 10 3.60 16.82 -22.63
CA ARG A 10 2.68 15.73 -22.29
C ARG A 10 3.42 14.41 -22.14
N ARG A 11 4.34 14.10 -23.05
CA ARG A 11 5.15 12.87 -22.99
C ARG A 11 6.02 12.83 -21.73
N SER A 12 6.69 13.93 -21.39
CA SER A 12 7.51 14.03 -20.17
C SER A 12 6.68 13.82 -18.89
N LYS A 13 5.47 14.38 -18.81
CA LYS A 13 4.56 14.17 -17.68
C LYS A 13 4.16 12.70 -17.53
N MET A 14 3.86 12.03 -18.65
CA MET A 14 3.48 10.62 -18.66
C MET A 14 4.64 9.71 -18.25
N GLU A 15 5.86 9.97 -18.71
CA GLU A 15 7.05 9.23 -18.29
C GLU A 15 7.32 9.42 -16.79
N THR A 16 7.07 10.61 -16.25
CA THR A 16 7.19 10.87 -14.80
C THR A 16 6.13 10.10 -14.03
N ALA A 17 4.88 10.07 -14.49
CA ALA A 17 3.81 9.31 -13.84
C ALA A 17 4.11 7.79 -13.83
N GLU A 18 4.61 7.23 -14.94
CA GLU A 18 4.99 5.83 -15.02
C GLU A 18 6.13 5.49 -14.06
N LYS A 19 7.19 6.32 -14.00
CA LYS A 19 8.30 6.13 -13.05
C LYS A 19 7.82 6.18 -11.59
N THR A 20 6.90 7.09 -11.29
CA THR A 20 6.33 7.21 -9.94
C THR A 20 5.51 5.97 -9.58
N ALA A 21 4.69 5.44 -10.50
CA ALA A 21 3.93 4.22 -10.29
C ALA A 21 4.83 2.98 -10.10
N VAL A 22 5.95 2.89 -10.84
CA VAL A 22 6.94 1.83 -10.62
C VAL A 22 7.59 1.96 -9.24
N LEU A 23 7.90 3.18 -8.81
CA LEU A 23 8.46 3.43 -7.49
C LEU A 23 7.45 3.09 -6.39
N SER A 24 6.14 3.32 -6.60
CA SER A 24 5.06 2.88 -5.70
C SER A 24 5.10 1.36 -5.49
N ILE A 25 5.15 0.59 -6.58
CA ILE A 25 5.27 -0.88 -6.51
C ILE A 25 6.50 -1.31 -5.70
N LEU A 26 7.65 -0.69 -5.94
CA LEU A 26 8.89 -1.02 -5.21
C LEU A 26 8.80 -0.67 -3.72
N THR A 27 8.18 0.46 -3.39
CA THR A 27 7.97 0.87 -1.99
C THR A 27 7.02 -0.10 -1.28
N ASN A 28 5.91 -0.48 -1.91
CA ASN A 28 4.97 -1.44 -1.37
C ASN A 28 5.60 -2.83 -1.22
N LEU A 29 6.44 -3.26 -2.16
CA LEU A 29 7.19 -4.52 -2.04
C LEU A 29 8.17 -4.49 -0.86
N LEU A 30 8.86 -3.38 -0.64
CA LEU A 30 9.73 -3.18 0.51
C LEU A 30 8.93 -3.24 1.82
N LEU A 31 7.77 -2.60 1.89
CA LEU A 31 6.90 -2.63 3.06
C LEU A 31 6.37 -4.03 3.35
N VAL A 32 5.96 -4.79 2.33
CA VAL A 32 5.59 -6.20 2.48
C VAL A 32 6.73 -7.01 3.05
N ALA A 33 7.95 -6.85 2.54
CA ALA A 33 9.12 -7.57 3.04
C ALA A 33 9.42 -7.23 4.50
N ILE A 34 9.37 -5.95 4.88
CA ILE A 34 9.57 -5.49 6.26
C ILE A 34 8.48 -6.06 7.17
N ASN A 35 7.21 -5.87 6.81
CA ASN A 35 6.08 -6.30 7.65
C ASN A 35 6.02 -7.82 7.78
N THR A 36 6.30 -8.57 6.72
CA THR A 36 6.36 -10.04 6.77
C THR A 36 7.51 -10.52 7.67
N GLY A 37 8.69 -9.94 7.51
CA GLY A 37 9.85 -10.25 8.37
C GLY A 37 9.56 -9.97 9.85
N LEU A 38 8.93 -8.84 10.14
CA LEU A 38 8.52 -8.46 11.50
C LEU A 38 7.43 -9.39 12.04
N ALA A 39 6.41 -9.76 11.24
CA ALA A 39 5.36 -10.67 11.65
C ALA A 39 5.92 -12.04 12.05
N VAL A 40 6.87 -12.56 11.28
CA VAL A 40 7.56 -13.81 11.58
C VAL A 40 8.44 -13.70 12.84
N ALA A 41 9.17 -12.59 12.98
CA ALA A 41 10.09 -12.39 14.10
C ALA A 41 9.38 -12.11 15.44
N THR A 42 8.21 -11.48 15.42
CA THR A 42 7.49 -11.01 16.61
C THR A 42 6.28 -11.86 16.96
N GLY A 43 5.76 -12.67 16.05
CA GLY A 43 4.53 -13.43 16.20
C GLY A 43 3.26 -12.54 16.27
N SER A 44 3.36 -11.23 15.97
CA SER A 44 2.25 -10.29 16.07
C SER A 44 1.21 -10.50 14.97
N LEU A 45 -0.03 -10.80 15.37
CA LEU A 45 -1.18 -10.90 14.45
C LEU A 45 -1.48 -9.56 13.76
N ALA A 46 -1.33 -8.44 14.47
CA ALA A 46 -1.55 -7.11 13.91
C ALA A 46 -0.54 -6.80 12.79
N ILE A 47 0.74 -7.17 12.96
CA ILE A 47 1.77 -6.99 11.93
C ILE A 47 1.53 -7.96 10.76
N LYS A 48 1.08 -9.21 11.04
CA LYS A 48 0.67 -10.17 10.00
C LYS A 48 -0.47 -9.61 9.14
N ALA A 49 -1.49 -9.03 9.78
CA ALA A 49 -2.58 -8.34 9.08
C ALA A 49 -2.07 -7.20 8.19
N ASN A 50 -1.15 -6.38 8.72
CA ASN A 50 -0.55 -5.28 7.96
C ASN A 50 0.29 -5.78 6.76
N ALA A 51 1.00 -6.90 6.90
CA ALA A 51 1.73 -7.52 5.79
C ALA A 51 0.80 -7.98 4.66
N VAL A 52 -0.35 -8.57 4.99
CA VAL A 52 -1.36 -8.98 4.00
C VAL A 52 -2.01 -7.78 3.34
N HIS A 53 -2.30 -6.72 4.09
CA HIS A 53 -2.80 -5.46 3.55
C HIS A 53 -1.82 -4.86 2.53
N SER A 54 -0.54 -4.74 2.90
CA SER A 54 0.51 -4.25 2.01
C SER A 54 0.69 -5.11 0.74
N LEU A 55 0.36 -6.41 0.78
CA LEU A 55 0.35 -7.24 -0.43
C LEU A 55 -0.78 -6.80 -1.40
N SER A 56 -1.94 -6.41 -0.88
CA SER A 56 -3.04 -5.87 -1.68
C SER A 56 -2.68 -4.54 -2.33
N ASP A 57 -1.85 -3.73 -1.66
CA ASP A 57 -1.38 -2.43 -2.18
C ASP A 57 -0.48 -2.61 -3.41
N ILE A 58 0.34 -3.68 -3.44
CA ILE A 58 1.11 -4.03 -4.64
C ILE A 58 0.19 -4.26 -5.83
N VAL A 59 -0.90 -5.00 -5.63
CA VAL A 59 -1.88 -5.29 -6.69
C VAL A 59 -2.49 -3.98 -7.20
N SER A 60 -2.89 -3.08 -6.29
CA SER A 60 -3.45 -1.76 -6.63
C SER A 60 -2.44 -0.92 -7.43
N SER A 61 -1.18 -0.85 -7.00
CA SER A 61 -0.12 -0.11 -7.69
C SER A 61 0.18 -0.67 -9.08
N VAL A 62 0.12 -2.00 -9.26
CA VAL A 62 0.26 -2.63 -10.58
C VAL A 62 -0.89 -2.22 -11.52
N ILE A 63 -2.12 -2.16 -11.00
CA ILE A 63 -3.28 -1.72 -11.80
C ILE A 63 -3.10 -0.27 -12.23
N ILE A 64 -2.65 0.60 -11.33
CA ILE A 64 -2.38 2.01 -11.61
C ILE A 64 -1.34 2.13 -12.71
N LEU A 65 -0.24 1.39 -12.63
CA LEU A 65 0.79 1.36 -13.66
C LEU A 65 0.24 0.90 -15.01
N LEU A 66 -0.57 -0.16 -15.02
CA LEU A 66 -1.24 -0.64 -16.23
C LEU A 66 -2.20 0.41 -16.78
N GLY A 67 -2.99 1.06 -15.95
CA GLY A 67 -3.88 2.16 -16.33
C GLY A 67 -3.14 3.31 -17.00
N ILE A 68 -2.01 3.75 -16.41
CA ILE A 68 -1.14 4.78 -16.99
C ILE A 68 -0.59 4.33 -18.35
N LYS A 69 -0.07 3.11 -18.46
CA LYS A 69 0.48 2.57 -19.73
C LYS A 69 -0.55 2.44 -20.82
N ILE A 70 -1.78 2.08 -20.48
CA ILE A 70 -2.86 1.91 -21.46
C ILE A 70 -3.40 3.26 -21.91
N SER A 71 -3.50 4.23 -21.00
CA SER A 71 -3.89 5.59 -21.36
C SER A 71 -2.95 6.23 -22.41
N GLN A 72 -1.73 5.68 -22.54
CA GLN A 72 -0.75 6.08 -23.55
C GLN A 72 -1.01 5.45 -24.94
N ARG A 73 -1.78 4.37 -25.00
CA ARG A 73 -2.08 3.65 -26.24
C ARG A 73 -3.49 3.99 -26.70
N SER A 74 -3.63 4.88 -27.66
CA SER A 74 -4.86 5.03 -28.42
C SER A 74 -5.02 3.83 -29.35
N SER A 75 -5.82 2.85 -28.99
CA SER A 75 -6.17 1.73 -29.89
C SER A 75 -7.67 1.72 -30.18
N PRO A 76 -8.05 1.70 -31.46
CA PRO A 76 -9.47 1.54 -31.85
C PRO A 76 -10.10 0.24 -31.36
N ALA A 77 -9.27 -0.74 -30.96
CA ALA A 77 -9.72 -2.08 -30.55
C ALA A 77 -10.34 -2.13 -29.14
N PHE A 78 -10.18 -1.08 -28.33
CA PHE A 78 -10.73 -1.03 -26.97
C PHE A 78 -11.49 0.28 -26.70
N PRO A 79 -12.69 0.46 -27.33
CA PRO A 79 -13.48 1.68 -27.18
C PRO A 79 -14.00 1.90 -25.75
N TYR A 80 -14.00 0.87 -24.91
CA TYR A 80 -14.50 0.90 -23.52
C TYR A 80 -13.41 0.74 -22.45
N GLY A 81 -12.12 0.77 -22.85
CA GLY A 81 -11.00 0.62 -21.91
C GLY A 81 -10.97 -0.75 -21.20
N LEU A 82 -9.96 -0.94 -20.37
CA LEU A 82 -9.79 -2.14 -19.54
C LEU A 82 -10.61 -2.11 -18.23
N TYR A 83 -11.73 -1.39 -18.20
CA TYR A 83 -12.62 -1.27 -17.04
C TYR A 83 -13.00 -2.63 -16.43
N LYS A 84 -13.16 -3.66 -17.27
CA LYS A 84 -13.47 -5.02 -16.79
C LYS A 84 -12.30 -5.71 -16.11
N LEU A 85 -11.06 -5.44 -16.53
CA LEU A 85 -9.87 -5.99 -15.87
C LEU A 85 -9.63 -5.28 -14.53
N GLU A 86 -9.80 -3.97 -14.46
CA GLU A 86 -9.73 -3.22 -13.21
C GLU A 86 -10.72 -3.75 -12.17
N ASN A 87 -11.98 -4.00 -12.57
CA ASN A 87 -12.99 -4.59 -11.71
C ASN A 87 -12.63 -6.02 -11.25
N LEU A 88 -12.06 -6.86 -12.13
CA LEU A 88 -11.63 -8.21 -11.78
C LEU A 88 -10.48 -8.19 -10.77
N VAL A 89 -9.53 -7.28 -10.95
CA VAL A 89 -8.40 -7.14 -10.02
C VAL A 89 -8.88 -6.58 -8.68
N ALA A 90 -9.76 -5.56 -8.69
CA ALA A 90 -10.37 -5.03 -7.48
C ALA A 90 -11.17 -6.12 -6.73
N LEU A 91 -11.92 -6.96 -7.43
CA LEU A 91 -12.63 -8.09 -6.83
C LEU A 91 -11.65 -9.11 -6.23
N SER A 92 -10.58 -9.46 -6.95
CA SER A 92 -9.57 -10.40 -6.47
C SER A 92 -8.86 -9.89 -5.22
N SER A 93 -8.49 -8.59 -5.19
CA SER A 93 -7.90 -7.94 -4.02
C SER A 93 -8.86 -7.94 -2.83
N SER A 94 -10.14 -7.63 -3.06
CA SER A 94 -11.16 -7.64 -2.01
C SER A 94 -11.36 -9.04 -1.41
N LEU A 95 -11.33 -10.10 -2.24
CA LEU A 95 -11.41 -11.49 -1.77
C LEU A 95 -10.18 -11.90 -0.95
N LEU A 96 -8.98 -11.46 -1.35
CA LEU A 96 -7.75 -11.70 -0.60
C LEU A 96 -7.79 -11.02 0.78
N ILE A 97 -8.22 -9.76 0.84
CA ILE A 97 -8.37 -9.01 2.10
C ILE A 97 -9.42 -9.68 2.99
N PHE A 98 -10.55 -10.09 2.39
CA PHE A 98 -11.61 -10.77 3.13
C PHE A 98 -11.13 -12.11 3.71
N TYR A 99 -10.42 -12.92 2.91
CA TYR A 99 -9.86 -14.20 3.36
C TYR A 99 -8.83 -14.00 4.49
N ALA A 100 -7.95 -13.01 4.36
CA ALA A 100 -6.98 -12.68 5.39
C ALA A 100 -7.66 -12.20 6.69
N GLY A 101 -8.67 -11.34 6.57
CA GLY A 101 -9.49 -10.91 7.71
C GLY A 101 -10.20 -12.08 8.40
N TYR A 102 -10.74 -13.01 7.63
CA TYR A 102 -11.34 -14.23 8.15
C TYR A 102 -10.32 -15.10 8.92
N GLU A 103 -9.13 -15.28 8.37
CA GLU A 103 -8.08 -16.06 9.02
C GLU A 103 -7.61 -15.43 10.35
N ILE A 104 -7.46 -14.11 10.37
CA ILE A 104 -7.14 -13.35 11.58
C ILE A 104 -8.26 -13.49 12.62
N CYS A 105 -9.51 -13.31 12.23
CA CYS A 105 -10.66 -13.52 13.12
C CYS A 105 -10.66 -14.93 13.69
N ARG A 106 -10.47 -15.95 12.85
CA ARG A 106 -10.39 -17.35 13.27
C ARG A 106 -9.26 -17.58 14.28
N GLU A 107 -8.10 -16.96 14.07
CA GLU A 107 -6.93 -17.08 14.96
C GLU A 107 -7.22 -16.41 16.32
N VAL A 108 -7.83 -15.22 16.32
CA VAL A 108 -8.24 -14.48 17.53
C VAL A 108 -9.32 -15.25 18.30
N PHE A 109 -10.39 -15.69 17.65
CA PHE A 109 -11.49 -16.44 18.30
C PHE A 109 -11.10 -17.87 18.67
N GLY A 110 -10.08 -18.45 18.03
CA GLY A 110 -9.51 -19.74 18.35
C GLY A 110 -8.68 -19.77 19.64
N GLY A 111 -8.57 -18.63 20.34
CA GLY A 111 -7.84 -18.51 21.60
C GLY A 111 -6.32 -18.57 21.45
N ALA A 112 -5.82 -18.41 20.22
CA ALA A 112 -4.40 -18.23 20.00
C ALA A 112 -3.97 -16.92 20.69
N GLN A 113 -3.25 -17.04 21.79
CA GLN A 113 -2.54 -15.91 22.41
C GLN A 113 -1.12 -15.94 21.82
N PRO A 114 -0.85 -15.16 20.76
CA PRO A 114 0.51 -15.05 20.26
C PRO A 114 1.34 -14.39 21.36
N GLN A 115 2.30 -15.12 21.88
CA GLN A 115 3.29 -14.52 22.77
C GLN A 115 4.06 -13.50 21.93
N LEU A 116 3.80 -12.23 22.17
CA LEU A 116 4.54 -11.12 21.56
C LEU A 116 6.00 -11.22 22.01
N THR A 117 6.82 -11.79 21.16
CA THR A 117 8.27 -11.77 21.34
C THR A 117 8.83 -10.52 20.66
N ALA A 118 9.82 -9.90 21.30
CA ALA A 118 10.53 -8.75 20.74
C ALA A 118 9.64 -7.50 20.43
N ILE A 119 8.80 -7.08 21.39
CA ILE A 119 7.98 -5.84 21.28
C ILE A 119 8.79 -4.63 20.79
N PRO A 120 10.03 -4.36 21.27
CA PRO A 120 10.81 -3.23 20.76
C PRO A 120 11.10 -3.30 19.26
N LEU A 121 11.32 -4.50 18.73
CA LEU A 121 11.55 -4.71 17.30
C LEU A 121 10.27 -4.47 16.49
N ALA A 122 9.12 -4.90 17.00
CA ALA A 122 7.81 -4.64 16.41
C ALA A 122 7.53 -3.14 16.31
N VAL A 123 7.71 -2.42 17.40
CA VAL A 123 7.52 -0.95 17.47
C VAL A 123 8.45 -0.22 16.50
N LEU A 124 9.73 -0.58 16.48
CA LEU A 124 10.72 0.03 15.58
C LEU A 124 10.33 -0.19 14.11
N GLY A 125 9.91 -1.41 13.76
CA GLY A 125 9.52 -1.74 12.39
C GLY A 125 8.25 -1.01 11.95
N ILE A 126 7.26 -0.86 12.82
CA ILE A 126 6.04 -0.11 12.51
C ILE A 126 6.36 1.37 12.33
N ILE A 127 7.20 1.96 13.18
CA ILE A 127 7.66 3.34 13.04
C ILE A 127 8.36 3.53 11.68
N LEU A 128 9.24 2.60 11.31
CA LEU A 128 9.92 2.63 10.02
C LEU A 128 8.92 2.56 8.85
N SER A 129 7.93 1.68 8.92
CA SER A 129 6.87 1.57 7.91
C SER A 129 6.04 2.86 7.79
N ILE A 130 5.70 3.49 8.91
CA ILE A 130 5.01 4.79 8.95
C ILE A 130 5.84 5.87 8.26
N LEU A 131 7.13 5.95 8.56
CA LEU A 131 8.02 6.95 7.97
C LEU A 131 8.18 6.75 6.46
N ILE A 132 8.33 5.51 6.00
CA ILE A 132 8.41 5.17 4.57
C ILE A 132 7.11 5.57 3.86
N ASN A 133 5.95 5.16 4.38
CA ASN A 133 4.65 5.51 3.82
C ASN A 133 4.41 7.01 3.78
N TRP A 134 4.75 7.72 4.86
CA TRP A 134 4.61 9.17 4.93
C TRP A 134 5.46 9.89 3.89
N ALA A 135 6.74 9.53 3.80
CA ALA A 135 7.65 10.16 2.86
C ALA A 135 7.25 9.88 1.42
N PHE A 136 6.88 8.61 1.13
CA PHE A 136 6.49 8.21 -0.22
C PHE A 136 5.15 8.80 -0.63
N SER A 137 4.13 8.77 0.22
CA SER A 137 2.82 9.36 -0.05
C SER A 137 2.92 10.86 -0.40
N ARG A 138 3.76 11.62 0.31
CA ARG A 138 4.00 13.04 -0.02
C ARG A 138 4.67 13.22 -1.38
N TYR A 139 5.67 12.40 -1.67
CA TYR A 139 6.35 12.43 -2.95
C TYR A 139 5.38 12.10 -4.10
N GLU A 140 4.60 11.03 -3.96
CA GLU A 140 3.66 10.55 -4.94
C GLU A 140 2.53 11.55 -5.20
N LEU A 141 1.96 12.14 -4.12
CA LEU A 141 0.94 13.19 -4.24
C LEU A 141 1.46 14.38 -5.05
N LYS A 142 2.65 14.86 -4.73
CA LYS A 142 3.29 15.95 -5.48
C LYS A 142 3.47 15.60 -6.96
N LYS A 143 3.93 14.37 -7.26
CA LYS A 143 4.11 13.91 -8.64
C LYS A 143 2.78 13.70 -9.35
N GLY A 144 1.76 13.22 -8.67
CA GLY A 144 0.40 13.12 -9.18
C GLY A 144 -0.18 14.48 -9.59
N GLU A 145 0.00 15.50 -8.75
CA GLU A 145 -0.43 16.87 -9.04
C GLU A 145 0.38 17.49 -10.21
N GLU A 146 1.71 17.36 -10.23
CA GLU A 146 2.58 17.87 -11.29
C GLU A 146 2.25 17.24 -12.66
N THR A 147 1.92 15.97 -12.69
CA THR A 147 1.60 15.23 -13.92
C THR A 147 0.13 15.34 -14.31
N GLY A 148 -0.75 15.69 -13.34
CA GLY A 148 -2.20 15.68 -13.52
C GLY A 148 -2.75 14.26 -13.60
N SER A 149 -2.15 13.29 -12.90
CA SER A 149 -2.57 11.89 -12.86
C SER A 149 -3.53 11.63 -11.69
N PRO A 150 -4.84 11.45 -11.93
CA PRO A 150 -5.80 11.17 -10.85
C PRO A 150 -5.50 9.86 -10.11
N SER A 151 -4.96 8.87 -10.82
CA SER A 151 -4.61 7.56 -10.27
C SER A 151 -3.50 7.67 -9.22
N LEU A 152 -2.43 8.44 -9.50
CA LEU A 152 -1.35 8.68 -8.53
C LEU A 152 -1.83 9.48 -7.32
N ILE A 153 -2.71 10.46 -7.53
CA ILE A 153 -3.30 11.24 -6.44
C ILE A 153 -4.15 10.34 -5.53
N ALA A 154 -4.93 9.42 -6.13
CA ALA A 154 -5.74 8.48 -5.37
C ALA A 154 -4.87 7.48 -4.58
N ASP A 155 -3.80 6.95 -5.20
CA ASP A 155 -2.85 6.04 -4.57
C ASP A 155 -2.13 6.71 -3.38
N ALA A 156 -1.64 7.93 -3.58
CA ALA A 156 -1.01 8.71 -2.51
C ALA A 156 -1.95 8.96 -1.31
N ARG A 157 -3.23 9.20 -1.56
CA ARG A 157 -4.24 9.35 -0.50
C ARG A 157 -4.54 8.03 0.21
N HIS A 158 -4.54 6.93 -0.52
CA HIS A 158 -4.67 5.59 0.03
C HIS A 158 -3.49 5.27 0.96
N ASN A 159 -2.26 5.45 0.49
CA ASN A 159 -1.03 5.28 1.28
C ASN A 159 -1.02 6.15 2.57
N TRP A 160 -1.63 7.34 2.51
CA TRP A 160 -1.83 8.18 3.70
C TRP A 160 -2.78 7.53 4.71
N THR A 161 -3.86 6.91 4.24
CA THR A 161 -4.81 6.18 5.10
C THR A 161 -4.15 4.95 5.75
N ASP A 162 -3.28 4.25 5.03
CA ASP A 162 -2.54 3.08 5.53
C ASP A 162 -1.53 3.48 6.62
N MET A 163 -0.93 4.66 6.48
CA MET A 163 -0.12 5.26 7.55
C MET A 163 -0.94 5.48 8.82
N LEU A 164 -2.17 5.99 8.72
CA LEU A 164 -3.06 6.17 9.87
C LEU A 164 -3.44 4.83 10.51
N SER A 165 -3.69 3.80 9.71
CA SER A 165 -3.94 2.44 10.19
C SER A 165 -2.74 1.86 10.94
N SER A 166 -1.53 2.08 10.43
CA SER A 166 -0.29 1.68 11.10
C SER A 166 -0.08 2.42 12.43
N LEU A 167 -0.52 3.68 12.52
CA LEU A 167 -0.49 4.44 13.77
C LEU A 167 -1.43 3.84 14.84
N VAL A 168 -2.61 3.37 14.43
CA VAL A 168 -3.54 2.66 15.33
C VAL A 168 -2.91 1.37 15.86
N ILE A 169 -2.23 0.61 15.00
CA ILE A 169 -1.50 -0.61 15.41
C ILE A 169 -0.40 -0.25 16.43
N LEU A 170 0.33 0.83 16.19
CA LEU A 170 1.37 1.30 17.12
C LEU A 170 0.77 1.67 18.49
N CYS A 171 -0.37 2.38 18.50
CA CYS A 171 -1.07 2.72 19.73
C CYS A 171 -1.56 1.47 20.49
N ALA A 172 -2.07 0.46 19.77
CA ALA A 172 -2.50 -0.81 20.37
C ALA A 172 -1.32 -1.54 21.02
N LEU A 173 -0.18 -1.67 20.32
CA LEU A 173 1.03 -2.28 20.88
C LEU A 173 1.59 -1.51 22.07
N ALA A 174 1.54 -0.18 22.06
CA ALA A 174 1.95 0.63 23.21
C ALA A 174 1.00 0.43 24.40
N GLY A 175 -0.31 0.31 24.14
CA GLY A 175 -1.31 0.00 25.18
C GLY A 175 -1.07 -1.36 25.83
N ASP A 176 -0.80 -2.39 25.05
CA ASP A 176 -0.45 -3.72 25.55
C ASP A 176 0.83 -3.70 26.41
N ALA A 177 1.85 -2.94 25.97
CA ALA A 177 3.10 -2.80 26.71
C ALA A 177 2.89 -2.11 28.07
N ILE A 178 2.00 -1.12 28.15
CA ILE A 178 1.66 -0.40 29.39
C ILE A 178 0.77 -1.26 30.27
N GLY A 179 -0.24 -1.95 29.73
CA GLY A 179 -1.11 -2.88 30.44
C GLY A 179 -0.31 -4.01 31.07
N PHE A 180 0.63 -4.60 30.35
CA PHE A 180 1.53 -5.64 30.87
C PHE A 180 2.47 -5.12 31.97
N ALA A 181 2.76 -3.81 32.02
CA ALA A 181 3.55 -3.19 33.07
C ALA A 181 2.73 -2.88 34.33
N ILE A 182 1.40 -2.74 34.22
CA ILE A 182 0.50 -2.45 35.35
C ILE A 182 0.09 -3.73 36.10
N ASP A 183 -0.01 -4.86 35.38
CA ASP A 183 -0.39 -6.16 35.95
C ASP A 183 0.78 -6.94 36.60
N ARG A 184 1.97 -6.35 36.64
CA ARG A 184 3.16 -6.85 37.38
C ARG A 184 3.47 -6.03 38.62
#